data_e40073a4214d5c10d6cc574169b4eced
#
_entry.id   e40073a4214d5c10d6cc574169b4eced
#
_cell.length_a   1.000
_cell.length_b   1.000
_cell.length_c   1.000
_cell.angle_alpha   90.00
_cell.angle_beta   90.00
_cell.angle_gamma   90.00
#
_symmetry.space_group_name_H-M   'P 1'
#
loop_
_entity.id
_entity.type
_entity.pdbx_description
1 polymer ?
#
loop_
_entity_poly.entity_id
_entity_poly.type
_entity_poly.pdbx_seq_one_letter_code
_entity_poly.pdbx_strand_id
1 'polypeptide(L)'
;MVFCRKFIRASISGAVWRILMRNTFLIALLHLPRARRRGRGGSPARAGSFTETDKSVRSIVSGIVSYTRWPALSGQPKLCIYASSHYRQALSSEDEHNPLPYSPVIVHSDREALAARCDALYFGSESPAKQQEIINQYQGQALLLMSEQNPECVIGSAFCLIIEHNLVRFSVNLDALARSGVRVNPDVLMLARNKKHE
;
A
#
# COMPACT_ATOMS: atom_id res chain seq x y z
N MET A 1 10.34 -5.43 53.98
CA MET A 1 11.78 -5.14 53.94
C MET A 1 12.07 -4.33 52.68
N VAL A 2 12.48 -3.13 52.94
CA VAL A 2 12.79 -2.06 51.99
C VAL A 2 14.15 -2.29 51.37
N PHE A 3 14.31 -2.15 50.08
CA PHE A 3 15.58 -1.68 49.51
C PHE A 3 15.35 -0.83 48.25
N CYS A 4 15.51 0.44 48.51
CA CYS A 4 15.64 1.54 47.58
C CYS A 4 17.12 1.59 47.04
N ARG A 5 17.35 1.72 45.76
CA ARG A 5 18.62 2.24 45.17
C ARG A 5 18.32 3.05 43.94
N LYS A 6 18.24 4.28 44.13
CA LYS A 6 19.12 5.46 43.87
C LYS A 6 19.63 5.58 42.42
N PHE A 7 19.10 6.63 41.84
CA PHE A 7 19.54 7.38 40.67
C PHE A 7 21.03 7.71 40.69
N ILE A 8 21.69 7.66 39.54
CA ILE A 8 22.85 8.55 39.24
C ILE A 8 22.63 9.14 37.84
N ARG A 9 22.30 10.43 37.82
CA ARG A 9 22.42 11.33 36.70
C ARG A 9 23.92 11.67 36.54
N ALA A 10 24.47 11.49 35.35
CA ALA A 10 25.70 12.15 34.98
C ALA A 10 25.40 13.08 33.81
N SER A 11 25.35 14.36 34.15
CA SER A 11 25.39 15.50 33.25
C SER A 11 26.88 15.73 32.91
N ILE A 12 27.27 15.71 31.67
CA ILE A 12 28.55 16.24 31.21
C ILE A 12 28.27 17.34 30.21
N SER A 13 28.49 18.53 30.73
CA SER A 13 28.50 19.83 30.09
C SER A 13 29.57 19.91 29.01
N GLY A 14 29.25 20.69 27.97
CA GLY A 14 30.07 20.96 26.81
C GLY A 14 31.33 21.77 27.05
N ALA A 15 31.92 22.11 25.94
CA ALA A 15 33.12 22.91 25.72
C ALA A 15 34.45 22.14 25.96
N VAL A 16 35.09 21.89 24.87
CA VAL A 16 36.49 22.04 24.51
C VAL A 16 36.81 21.17 23.30
N TRP A 17 36.59 21.69 22.12
CA TRP A 17 37.36 21.31 20.92
C TRP A 17 37.31 22.41 19.86
N ARG A 18 37.80 23.57 20.26
CA ARG A 18 38.39 24.52 19.30
C ARG A 18 39.84 24.65 19.72
N ILE A 19 40.71 24.56 18.78
CA ILE A 19 42.13 24.84 18.72
C ILE A 19 42.89 23.59 18.26
N LEU A 20 43.27 23.61 17.06
CA LEU A 20 44.47 23.22 16.35
C LEU A 20 44.10 22.74 14.94
N MET A 21 44.27 23.59 14.00
CA MET A 21 45.12 23.46 12.82
C MET A 21 45.04 24.72 11.96
N ARG A 22 45.90 25.66 12.31
CA ARG A 22 46.35 26.71 11.37
C ARG A 22 47.67 26.22 10.78
N ASN A 23 47.82 26.52 9.51
CA ASN A 23 48.99 26.49 8.66
C ASN A 23 49.47 25.13 8.14
N THR A 24 49.32 24.94 6.82
CA THR A 24 50.45 25.20 5.91
C THR A 24 49.97 25.28 4.46
N PHE A 25 50.33 26.38 3.83
CA PHE A 25 50.39 26.62 2.39
C PHE A 25 51.22 25.56 1.67
N LEU A 26 50.82 25.15 0.47
CA LEU A 26 51.69 25.18 -0.70
C LEU A 26 50.91 24.92 -1.98
N ILE A 27 51.06 25.89 -2.85
CA ILE A 27 50.61 25.99 -4.21
C ILE A 27 51.22 24.91 -5.07
N ALA A 28 50.41 24.14 -5.78
CA ALA A 28 50.86 23.41 -6.98
C ALA A 28 49.79 23.58 -8.06
N LEU A 29 50.00 24.56 -8.95
CA LEU A 29 49.35 24.64 -10.23
C LEU A 29 49.80 23.44 -11.09
N LEU A 30 48.88 22.51 -11.32
CA LEU A 30 49.03 21.51 -12.37
C LEU A 30 47.84 21.64 -13.31
N HIS A 31 48.15 22.13 -14.51
CA HIS A 31 47.27 22.13 -15.66
C HIS A 31 46.85 20.71 -16.02
N LEU A 32 45.59 20.39 -15.80
CA LEU A 32 44.96 19.17 -16.32
C LEU A 32 44.06 19.54 -17.47
N PRO A 33 44.14 18.86 -18.64
CA PRO A 33 43.30 19.15 -19.77
C PRO A 33 41.83 18.80 -19.46
N ARG A 34 40.95 19.75 -19.73
CA ARG A 34 39.51 19.59 -19.67
C ARG A 34 39.06 18.47 -20.64
N ALA A 35 38.92 17.26 -20.16
CA ALA A 35 38.19 16.22 -20.86
C ALA A 35 36.73 16.68 -20.97
N ARG A 36 36.31 17.05 -22.19
CA ARG A 36 34.91 17.29 -22.57
C ARG A 36 34.14 15.99 -22.33
N ARG A 37 33.56 15.81 -21.17
CA ARG A 37 32.51 14.81 -20.97
C ARG A 37 31.31 15.24 -21.85
N ARG A 38 31.16 14.59 -22.99
CA ARG A 38 29.89 14.55 -23.70
C ARG A 38 28.86 13.98 -22.70
N GLY A 39 28.06 14.86 -22.13
CA GLY A 39 26.89 14.46 -21.39
C GLY A 39 25.96 13.71 -22.35
N ARG A 40 25.93 12.38 -22.20
CA ARG A 40 24.77 11.63 -22.66
C ARG A 40 23.62 12.15 -21.78
N GLY A 41 22.79 12.97 -22.38
CA GLY A 41 21.49 13.32 -21.85
C GLY A 41 20.66 12.04 -21.78
N GLY A 42 20.74 11.34 -20.66
CA GLY A 42 19.71 10.40 -20.27
C GLY A 42 18.49 11.23 -19.99
N SER A 43 17.50 11.23 -20.89
CA SER A 43 16.17 11.72 -20.57
C SER A 43 15.73 11.04 -19.29
N PRO A 44 15.25 11.77 -18.29
CA PRO A 44 14.63 11.15 -17.15
C PRO A 44 13.51 10.26 -17.68
N ALA A 45 13.54 8.96 -17.34
CA ALA A 45 12.44 8.07 -17.63
C ALA A 45 11.18 8.77 -17.10
N ARG A 46 10.28 9.15 -18.02
CA ARG A 46 8.96 9.67 -17.68
C ARG A 46 8.34 8.61 -16.78
N ALA A 47 8.18 8.91 -15.51
CA ALA A 47 7.30 8.16 -14.64
C ALA A 47 5.96 8.09 -15.39
N GLY A 48 5.56 6.89 -15.82
CA GLY A 48 4.38 6.70 -16.64
C GLY A 48 3.20 7.30 -15.90
N SER A 49 2.52 8.29 -16.51
CA SER A 49 1.32 8.87 -15.92
C SER A 49 0.26 7.78 -15.84
N PHE A 50 -0.32 7.57 -14.67
CA PHE A 50 -1.45 6.67 -14.49
C PHE A 50 -2.60 7.06 -15.43
N THR A 51 -3.23 6.05 -16.01
CA THR A 51 -4.44 6.22 -16.81
C THR A 51 -5.61 6.68 -15.91
N GLU A 52 -6.68 7.18 -16.51
CA GLU A 52 -7.90 7.50 -15.75
C GLU A 52 -8.49 6.25 -15.07
N THR A 53 -8.36 5.09 -15.71
CA THR A 53 -8.77 3.80 -15.11
C THR A 53 -7.93 3.47 -13.87
N ASP A 54 -6.60 3.63 -13.94
CA ASP A 54 -5.70 3.43 -12.79
C ASP A 54 -6.09 4.31 -11.61
N LYS A 55 -6.35 5.59 -11.87
CA LYS A 55 -6.78 6.56 -10.86
C LYS A 55 -8.15 6.18 -10.26
N SER A 56 -9.07 5.74 -11.09
CA SER A 56 -10.41 5.32 -10.67
C SER A 56 -10.35 4.07 -9.80
N VAL A 57 -9.57 3.05 -10.19
CA VAL A 57 -9.36 1.85 -9.38
C VAL A 57 -8.74 2.21 -8.03
N ARG A 58 -7.67 3.01 -8.03
CA ARG A 58 -7.03 3.50 -6.80
C ARG A 58 -8.03 4.23 -5.89
N SER A 59 -8.83 5.13 -6.46
CA SER A 59 -9.82 5.91 -5.71
C SER A 59 -10.89 5.00 -5.07
N ILE A 60 -11.41 4.03 -5.83
CA ILE A 60 -12.45 3.09 -5.34
C ILE A 60 -11.87 2.21 -4.23
N VAL A 61 -10.70 1.60 -4.43
CA VAL A 61 -10.06 0.73 -3.43
C VAL A 61 -9.73 1.52 -2.17
N SER A 62 -9.16 2.72 -2.30
CA SER A 62 -8.88 3.60 -1.17
C SER A 62 -10.17 3.99 -0.43
N GLY A 63 -11.23 4.28 -1.17
CA GLY A 63 -12.55 4.56 -0.60
C GLY A 63 -13.09 3.38 0.21
N ILE A 64 -13.12 2.18 -0.37
CA ILE A 64 -13.59 0.96 0.32
C ILE A 64 -12.80 0.74 1.61
N VAL A 65 -11.47 0.83 1.57
CA VAL A 65 -10.61 0.66 2.76
C VAL A 65 -10.89 1.73 3.81
N SER A 66 -11.03 3.00 3.41
CA SER A 66 -11.31 4.11 4.32
C SER A 66 -12.63 3.97 5.07
N TYR A 67 -13.62 3.36 4.45
CA TYR A 67 -14.93 3.09 5.04
C TYR A 67 -15.02 1.74 5.76
N THR A 68 -13.91 0.99 5.82
CA THR A 68 -13.84 -0.31 6.51
C THR A 68 -13.19 -0.15 7.89
N ARG A 69 -13.66 -0.92 8.85
CA ARG A 69 -13.10 -1.02 10.21
C ARG A 69 -12.82 -2.48 10.57
N TRP A 70 -11.63 -2.72 11.07
CA TRP A 70 -11.19 -4.02 11.59
C TRP A 70 -11.27 -3.98 13.11
N PRO A 71 -12.02 -4.89 13.75
CA PRO A 71 -12.29 -4.83 15.20
C PRO A 71 -11.05 -4.82 16.11
N ALA A 72 -9.98 -5.48 15.67
CA ALA A 72 -8.76 -5.65 16.46
C ALA A 72 -7.56 -4.84 15.93
N LEU A 73 -7.74 -4.04 14.88
CA LEU A 73 -6.64 -3.29 14.27
C LEU A 73 -6.51 -1.91 14.89
N SER A 74 -5.33 -1.60 15.40
CA SER A 74 -4.92 -0.25 15.78
C SER A 74 -3.93 0.28 14.74
N GLY A 75 -4.36 1.19 13.87
CA GLY A 75 -3.52 1.80 12.86
C GLY A 75 -3.96 1.52 11.43
N GLN A 76 -3.04 1.72 10.51
CA GLN A 76 -3.28 1.59 9.08
C GLN A 76 -3.34 0.11 8.66
N PRO A 77 -4.38 -0.34 7.94
CA PRO A 77 -4.49 -1.71 7.49
C PRO A 77 -3.44 -2.04 6.42
N LYS A 78 -2.98 -3.28 6.41
CA LYS A 78 -2.08 -3.82 5.40
C LYS A 78 -2.89 -4.40 4.25
N LEU A 79 -2.76 -3.80 3.07
CA LEU A 79 -3.35 -4.31 1.83
C LEU A 79 -2.31 -5.12 1.06
N CYS A 80 -2.49 -6.43 0.98
CA CYS A 80 -1.69 -7.28 0.11
C CYS A 80 -2.31 -7.36 -1.29
N ILE A 81 -1.50 -7.02 -2.28
CA ILE A 81 -1.89 -6.94 -3.69
C ILE A 81 -1.18 -8.06 -4.42
N TYR A 82 -1.94 -8.95 -5.05
CA TYR A 82 -1.34 -10.00 -5.85
C TYR A 82 -0.60 -9.43 -7.06
N ALA A 83 0.60 -9.94 -7.32
CA ALA A 83 1.46 -9.48 -8.43
C ALA A 83 0.81 -9.69 -9.81
N SER A 84 -0.17 -10.60 -9.90
CA SER A 84 -1.04 -10.83 -11.05
C SER A 84 -1.97 -9.66 -11.36
N SER A 85 -2.20 -8.75 -10.39
CA SER A 85 -3.09 -7.60 -10.58
C SER A 85 -2.57 -6.67 -11.66
N HIS A 86 -3.46 -6.27 -12.55
CA HIS A 86 -3.21 -5.28 -13.57
C HIS A 86 -2.94 -3.89 -12.97
N TYR A 87 -3.63 -3.58 -11.88
CA TYR A 87 -3.57 -2.27 -11.21
C TYR A 87 -2.59 -2.20 -10.03
N ARG A 88 -1.70 -3.21 -9.87
CA ARG A 88 -0.76 -3.28 -8.72
C ARG A 88 0.07 -2.01 -8.55
N GLN A 89 0.51 -1.37 -9.64
CA GLN A 89 1.30 -0.14 -9.56
C GLN A 89 0.47 1.03 -9.05
N ALA A 90 -0.75 1.20 -9.56
CA ALA A 90 -1.65 2.26 -9.10
C ALA A 90 -2.00 2.11 -7.62
N LEU A 91 -2.14 0.86 -7.15
CA LEU A 91 -2.51 0.54 -5.78
C LEU A 91 -1.33 0.58 -4.80
N SER A 92 -0.09 0.51 -5.27
CA SER A 92 1.10 0.50 -4.41
C SER A 92 1.95 1.77 -4.48
N SER A 93 1.73 2.63 -5.46
CA SER A 93 2.51 3.86 -5.58
C SER A 93 2.14 4.87 -4.50
N GLU A 94 3.13 5.37 -3.80
CA GLU A 94 2.96 6.48 -2.86
C GLU A 94 2.86 7.80 -3.62
N ASP A 95 2.00 8.68 -3.15
CA ASP A 95 1.82 10.04 -3.64
C ASP A 95 1.69 10.96 -2.43
N GLU A 96 2.64 11.87 -2.28
CA GLU A 96 2.65 12.81 -1.14
C GLU A 96 1.39 13.67 -1.07
N HIS A 97 0.75 13.94 -2.22
CA HIS A 97 -0.47 14.74 -2.29
C HIS A 97 -1.74 13.92 -2.06
N ASN A 98 -1.65 12.59 -2.19
CA ASN A 98 -2.78 11.67 -2.02
C ASN A 98 -2.32 10.36 -1.35
N PRO A 99 -2.04 10.39 -0.04
CA PRO A 99 -1.54 9.23 0.69
C PRO A 99 -2.55 8.08 0.69
N LEU A 100 -2.03 6.86 0.66
CA LEU A 100 -2.87 5.67 0.73
C LEU A 100 -3.44 5.48 2.14
N PRO A 101 -4.72 5.09 2.29
CA PRO A 101 -5.31 4.77 3.60
C PRO A 101 -4.90 3.38 4.10
N TYR A 102 -3.96 2.72 3.44
CA TYR A 102 -3.43 1.39 3.74
C TYR A 102 -1.93 1.32 3.45
N SER A 103 -1.27 0.34 4.06
CA SER A 103 0.12 -0.01 3.76
C SER A 103 0.16 -1.09 2.67
N PRO A 104 0.62 -0.79 1.44
CA PRO A 104 0.60 -1.75 0.34
C PRO A 104 1.73 -2.77 0.45
N VAL A 105 1.44 -4.04 0.18
CA VAL A 105 2.41 -5.13 0.08
C VAL A 105 2.14 -5.94 -1.19
N ILE A 106 3.11 -6.04 -2.08
CA ILE A 106 2.98 -6.92 -3.26
C ILE A 106 3.31 -8.35 -2.84
N VAL A 107 2.45 -9.29 -3.20
CA VAL A 107 2.62 -10.72 -2.93
C VAL A 107 2.60 -11.52 -4.23
N HIS A 108 3.49 -12.51 -4.33
CA HIS A 108 3.64 -13.33 -5.53
C HIS A 108 3.06 -14.74 -5.37
N SER A 109 2.63 -15.09 -4.17
CA SER A 109 2.07 -16.40 -3.85
C SER A 109 1.14 -16.34 -2.64
N ASP A 110 0.29 -17.37 -2.51
CA ASP A 110 -0.59 -17.54 -1.35
C ASP A 110 0.22 -17.65 -0.05
N ARG A 111 1.37 -18.32 -0.11
CA ARG A 111 2.28 -18.43 1.04
C ARG A 111 2.77 -17.07 1.51
N GLU A 112 3.14 -16.19 0.60
CA GLU A 112 3.53 -14.83 0.94
C GLU A 112 2.37 -14.04 1.52
N ALA A 113 1.18 -14.14 0.93
CA ALA A 113 -0.02 -13.49 1.42
C ALA A 113 -0.34 -13.91 2.86
N LEU A 114 -0.32 -15.22 3.14
CA LEU A 114 -0.55 -15.76 4.47
C LEU A 114 0.53 -15.34 5.48
N ALA A 115 1.81 -15.38 5.07
CA ALA A 115 2.94 -14.99 5.92
C ALA A 115 2.92 -13.48 6.25
N ALA A 116 2.46 -12.64 5.33
CA ALA A 116 2.38 -11.19 5.50
C ALA A 116 1.30 -10.77 6.52
N ARG A 117 0.36 -11.64 6.87
CA ARG A 117 -0.76 -11.35 7.77
C ARG A 117 -1.49 -10.08 7.34
N CYS A 118 -2.06 -10.13 6.15
CA CYS A 118 -2.74 -9.00 5.54
C CYS A 118 -4.09 -8.74 6.22
N ASP A 119 -4.48 -7.48 6.32
CA ASP A 119 -5.82 -7.06 6.77
C ASP A 119 -6.79 -7.00 5.60
N ALA A 120 -6.26 -6.83 4.40
CA ALA A 120 -7.01 -6.84 3.15
C ALA A 120 -6.21 -7.55 2.05
N LEU A 121 -6.91 -8.24 1.13
CA LEU A 121 -6.34 -8.84 -0.08
C LEU A 121 -6.98 -8.22 -1.32
N TYR A 122 -6.14 -7.92 -2.30
CA TYR A 122 -6.57 -7.52 -3.64
C TYR A 122 -6.09 -8.54 -4.66
N PHE A 123 -7.04 -9.27 -5.23
CA PHE A 123 -6.81 -10.31 -6.22
C PHE A 123 -6.78 -9.73 -7.64
N GLY A 124 -5.83 -10.19 -8.43
CA GLY A 124 -5.72 -9.91 -9.85
C GLY A 124 -6.44 -10.96 -10.71
N SER A 125 -5.67 -11.89 -11.26
CA SER A 125 -6.16 -12.95 -12.14
C SER A 125 -6.58 -14.24 -11.41
N GLU A 126 -6.56 -14.26 -10.08
CA GLU A 126 -6.97 -15.41 -9.28
C GLU A 126 -8.46 -15.69 -9.48
N SER A 127 -8.80 -16.92 -9.89
CA SER A 127 -10.19 -17.33 -10.09
C SER A 127 -10.99 -17.25 -8.78
N PRO A 128 -12.32 -17.06 -8.84
CA PRO A 128 -13.15 -17.03 -7.63
C PRO A 128 -12.99 -18.26 -6.73
N ALA A 129 -12.80 -19.45 -7.32
CA ALA A 129 -12.51 -20.69 -6.57
C ALA A 129 -11.18 -20.59 -5.82
N LYS A 130 -10.13 -20.06 -6.48
CA LYS A 130 -8.82 -19.86 -5.87
C LYS A 130 -8.87 -18.81 -4.75
N GLN A 131 -9.61 -17.74 -4.93
CA GLN A 131 -9.86 -16.76 -3.88
C GLN A 131 -10.48 -17.44 -2.64
N GLN A 132 -11.46 -18.34 -2.83
CA GLN A 132 -12.11 -19.06 -1.73
C GLN A 132 -11.13 -20.02 -1.01
N GLU A 133 -10.24 -20.69 -1.73
CA GLU A 133 -9.20 -21.54 -1.12
C GLU A 133 -8.29 -20.75 -0.17
N ILE A 134 -7.88 -19.55 -0.59
CA ILE A 134 -7.04 -18.66 0.22
C ILE A 134 -7.81 -18.19 1.46
N ILE A 135 -9.06 -17.76 1.29
CA ILE A 135 -9.93 -17.33 2.39
C ILE A 135 -10.03 -18.40 3.48
N ASN A 136 -10.21 -19.65 3.07
CA ASN A 136 -10.35 -20.77 4.00
C ASN A 136 -9.09 -21.00 4.86
N GLN A 137 -7.93 -20.49 4.44
CA GLN A 137 -6.67 -20.55 5.17
C GLN A 137 -6.48 -19.39 6.15
N TYR A 138 -7.23 -18.29 5.98
CA TYR A 138 -7.24 -17.16 6.91
C TYR A 138 -8.23 -17.43 8.05
N GLN A 139 -7.84 -18.26 9.00
CA GLN A 139 -8.72 -18.60 10.11
C GLN A 139 -8.71 -17.54 11.20
N GLY A 140 -9.91 -17.02 11.53
CA GLY A 140 -10.13 -16.20 12.71
C GLY A 140 -9.66 -14.73 12.62
N GLN A 141 -9.21 -14.27 11.47
CA GLN A 141 -8.83 -12.88 11.25
C GLN A 141 -9.90 -12.16 10.44
N ALA A 142 -10.17 -10.89 10.82
CA ALA A 142 -10.99 -10.02 10.00
C ALA A 142 -10.22 -9.64 8.73
N LEU A 143 -10.73 -10.02 7.57
CA LEU A 143 -10.06 -9.90 6.29
C LEU A 143 -10.99 -9.29 5.24
N LEU A 144 -10.61 -8.13 4.70
CA LEU A 144 -11.30 -7.51 3.58
C LEU A 144 -10.80 -8.09 2.25
N LEU A 145 -11.72 -8.50 1.38
CA LEU A 145 -11.41 -9.15 0.12
C LEU A 145 -11.93 -8.34 -1.06
N MET A 146 -11.05 -8.04 -1.99
CA MET A 146 -11.33 -7.29 -3.22
C MET A 146 -10.74 -8.01 -4.42
N SER A 147 -11.34 -7.89 -5.59
CA SER A 147 -10.85 -8.48 -6.84
C SER A 147 -11.17 -7.63 -8.06
N GLU A 148 -10.33 -7.73 -9.10
CA GLU A 148 -10.54 -7.08 -10.40
C GLU A 148 -11.11 -8.02 -11.47
N GLN A 149 -11.09 -9.33 -11.25
CA GLN A 149 -11.54 -10.34 -12.22
C GLN A 149 -12.51 -11.35 -11.56
N ASN A 150 -13.61 -10.85 -11.04
CA ASN A 150 -14.71 -11.67 -10.50
C ASN A 150 -16.04 -10.99 -10.81
N PRO A 151 -16.46 -10.99 -12.08
CA PRO A 151 -17.61 -10.19 -12.54
C PRO A 151 -18.94 -10.61 -11.92
N GLU A 152 -19.11 -11.89 -11.61
CA GLU A 152 -20.33 -12.42 -10.98
C GLU A 152 -20.45 -12.05 -9.51
N CYS A 153 -19.31 -11.92 -8.82
CA CYS A 153 -19.21 -11.56 -7.39
C CYS A 153 -20.07 -12.44 -6.46
N VAL A 154 -20.19 -13.73 -6.78
CA VAL A 154 -21.02 -14.70 -6.03
C VAL A 154 -20.20 -15.45 -4.99
N ILE A 155 -18.96 -15.80 -5.33
CA ILE A 155 -18.01 -16.49 -4.44
C ILE A 155 -16.67 -15.75 -4.43
N GLY A 156 -15.85 -15.99 -3.41
CA GLY A 156 -14.55 -15.35 -3.26
C GLY A 156 -14.63 -13.98 -2.59
N SER A 157 -14.29 -12.94 -3.32
CA SER A 157 -14.18 -11.58 -2.80
C SER A 157 -15.50 -10.97 -2.34
N ALA A 158 -15.41 -10.07 -1.35
CA ALA A 158 -16.54 -9.28 -0.87
C ALA A 158 -16.83 -8.08 -1.79
N PHE A 159 -15.78 -7.48 -2.37
CA PHE A 159 -15.90 -6.40 -3.34
C PHE A 159 -15.26 -6.83 -4.66
N CYS A 160 -16.02 -6.75 -5.74
CA CYS A 160 -15.57 -7.13 -7.08
C CYS A 160 -15.65 -5.93 -8.01
N LEU A 161 -14.51 -5.51 -8.54
CA LEU A 161 -14.46 -4.39 -9.48
C LEU A 161 -14.97 -4.84 -10.85
N ILE A 162 -15.75 -4.00 -11.46
CA ILE A 162 -16.26 -4.13 -12.82
C ILE A 162 -15.64 -3.01 -13.64
N ILE A 163 -14.76 -3.37 -14.57
CA ILE A 163 -13.95 -2.43 -15.33
C ILE A 163 -14.31 -2.58 -16.81
N GLU A 164 -15.03 -1.60 -17.35
CA GLU A 164 -15.53 -1.59 -18.73
C GLU A 164 -15.34 -0.22 -19.36
N HIS A 165 -14.70 -0.16 -20.53
CA HIS A 165 -14.58 1.07 -21.32
C HIS A 165 -14.10 2.29 -20.50
N ASN A 166 -13.06 2.10 -19.67
CA ASN A 166 -12.52 3.11 -18.74
C ASN A 166 -13.46 3.52 -17.59
N LEU A 167 -14.62 2.90 -17.48
CA LEU A 167 -15.51 3.09 -16.33
C LEU A 167 -15.23 1.99 -15.29
N VAL A 168 -15.02 2.40 -14.06
CA VAL A 168 -14.81 1.48 -12.93
C VAL A 168 -16.00 1.55 -11.99
N ARG A 169 -16.63 0.42 -11.77
CA ARG A 169 -17.71 0.22 -10.80
C ARG A 169 -17.35 -0.95 -9.89
N PHE A 170 -18.15 -1.25 -8.91
CA PHE A 170 -17.98 -2.45 -8.10
C PHE A 170 -19.31 -3.07 -7.70
N SER A 171 -19.31 -4.39 -7.53
CA SER A 171 -20.38 -5.17 -6.92
C SER A 171 -19.95 -5.60 -5.53
N VAL A 172 -20.93 -5.91 -4.67
CA VAL A 172 -20.70 -6.37 -3.31
C VAL A 172 -21.36 -7.72 -3.09
N ASN A 173 -20.58 -8.69 -2.65
CA ASN A 173 -21.06 -9.96 -2.12
C ASN A 173 -21.30 -9.80 -0.62
N LEU A 174 -22.56 -9.60 -0.25
CA LEU A 174 -22.95 -9.36 1.15
C LEU A 174 -22.68 -10.58 2.05
N ASP A 175 -22.78 -11.80 1.52
CA ASP A 175 -22.49 -13.01 2.29
C ASP A 175 -21.00 -13.15 2.58
N ALA A 176 -20.14 -12.88 1.60
CA ALA A 176 -18.70 -12.85 1.79
C ALA A 176 -18.31 -11.73 2.78
N LEU A 177 -18.93 -10.55 2.64
CA LEU A 177 -18.71 -9.44 3.54
C LEU A 177 -19.14 -9.76 4.98
N ALA A 178 -20.28 -10.38 5.17
CA ALA A 178 -20.78 -10.78 6.50
C ALA A 178 -19.83 -11.77 7.20
N ARG A 179 -19.19 -12.65 6.43
CA ARG A 179 -18.21 -13.63 6.96
C ARG A 179 -16.81 -13.08 7.15
N SER A 180 -16.50 -11.92 6.56
CA SER A 180 -15.15 -11.35 6.56
C SER A 180 -14.65 -10.86 7.92
N GLY A 181 -15.54 -10.67 8.89
CA GLY A 181 -15.23 -10.12 10.21
C GLY A 181 -14.95 -8.61 10.23
N VAL A 182 -14.87 -7.94 9.08
CA VAL A 182 -14.74 -6.47 9.01
C VAL A 182 -16.11 -5.80 9.11
N ARG A 183 -16.11 -4.52 9.45
CA ARG A 183 -17.30 -3.67 9.47
C ARG A 183 -17.16 -2.58 8.41
N VAL A 184 -18.06 -2.57 7.45
CA VAL A 184 -18.08 -1.56 6.37
C VAL A 184 -19.22 -0.58 6.62
N ASN A 185 -18.92 0.71 6.48
CA ASN A 185 -19.95 1.74 6.58
C ASN A 185 -20.98 1.56 5.44
N PRO A 186 -22.28 1.57 5.73
CA PRO A 186 -23.34 1.45 4.72
C PRO A 186 -23.24 2.46 3.58
N ASP A 187 -22.65 3.61 3.80
CA ASP A 187 -22.51 4.66 2.77
C ASP A 187 -21.71 4.17 1.56
N VAL A 188 -20.66 3.34 1.77
CA VAL A 188 -19.93 2.75 0.64
C VAL A 188 -20.77 1.76 -0.16
N LEU A 189 -21.70 1.06 0.51
CA LEU A 189 -22.61 0.12 -0.15
C LEU A 189 -23.64 0.84 -1.01
N MET A 190 -24.03 2.06 -0.62
CA MET A 190 -24.93 2.91 -1.41
C MET A 190 -24.28 3.36 -2.72
N LEU A 191 -22.97 3.55 -2.76
CA LEU A 191 -22.24 3.89 -3.99
C LEU A 191 -22.30 2.78 -5.04
N ALA A 192 -22.39 1.51 -4.62
CA ALA A 192 -22.57 0.38 -5.52
C ALA A 192 -24.00 0.34 -6.13
N ARG A 193 -25.00 0.86 -5.40
CA ARG A 193 -26.41 0.83 -5.80
C ARG A 193 -26.81 1.95 -6.77
N ASN A 194 -26.28 3.15 -6.59
CA ASN A 194 -26.76 4.35 -7.29
C ASN A 194 -26.43 4.42 -8.79
N LYS A 195 -25.73 3.44 -9.35
CA LYS A 195 -25.41 3.39 -10.79
C LYS A 195 -26.20 2.33 -11.59
N LYS A 196 -27.24 1.74 -11.00
CA LYS A 196 -28.13 0.81 -11.72
C LYS A 196 -29.33 1.48 -12.41
N HIS A 197 -29.46 2.81 -12.28
CA HIS A 197 -30.65 3.56 -12.76
C HIS A 197 -30.32 4.72 -13.70
N GLU A 198 -29.20 4.64 -14.44
CA GLU A 198 -28.95 5.51 -15.59
C GLU A 198 -28.76 4.69 -16.87
#